data_a41c6eb674768a7d1ad618ea89cdc0fd
#
_entry.id   a41c6eb674768a7d1ad618ea89cdc0fd
#
_cell.length_a   1.000
_cell.length_b   1.000
_cell.length_c   1.000
_cell.angle_alpha   90.00
_cell.angle_beta   90.00
_cell.angle_gamma   90.00
#
_symmetry.space_group_name_H-M   'P 1'
#
loop_
_entity.id
_entity.type
_entity.pdbx_description
1 polymer ?
#
loop_
_entity_poly.entity_id
_entity_poly.type
_entity_poly.pdbx_seq_one_letter_code
_entity_poly.pdbx_strand_id
1 'polypeptide(L)'
;MWKLFHKNGKKKKNTKNREFAVVTYSFLGLFLCLMGYFVYFEQVESEQFINNPYNKRQELFTRSVVRGSIYSADGVTLAETVTDAEGNETRKYPAGRIFAHVVGYSTHGTSGIEAMANFNLLRSNILYMEKAVSEIKGEKNPGDSVTTTLNYDLQLQAYDALGSYDGAVVVMEPETGRILAMVSKPDFDPNTIADDWDTFVSDDSDSSVLLNRATQGLYPPGSTFKIFTTLEYIHENADYADYHFDCSGEYTVGTKTIHCHNNKRHGSEDLKTSFANSCNSSYASLGLTLDLEQFDDLCDQMLFNTALPTDFESSKSSFVLELGDSDSAVMETSIGQGKTLVTPFHMALIASAIANDGVLMKPYVIDRITDAEGEVVEQYEPAEYKTLLSESDASVLQEYMRYVVEEGTATKLKSDSYEAAGKTGSAEFSSSSDATHSWFVGYAHSGEEPDIAVAVIVENSGVGSEYAVPIAKQIFDAYYTWEN
;
A
#
# COMPACT_ATOMS: atom_id res chain seq x y z
N MET A 1 -85.60 43.66 31.26
CA MET A 1 -84.27 44.11 31.62
C MET A 1 -83.42 42.85 31.92
N TRP A 2 -82.73 42.29 30.91
CA TRP A 2 -82.08 40.99 30.96
C TRP A 2 -80.59 41.23 30.88
N LYS A 3 -79.82 40.78 31.88
CA LYS A 3 -78.36 40.79 31.89
C LYS A 3 -77.83 39.41 31.44
N LEU A 4 -77.16 39.38 30.30
CA LEU A 4 -76.44 38.22 29.78
C LEU A 4 -75.13 38.01 30.57
N PHE A 5 -74.98 36.85 31.16
CA PHE A 5 -73.77 36.40 31.76
C PHE A 5 -72.87 35.84 30.68
N HIS A 6 -71.68 36.48 30.43
CA HIS A 6 -70.65 35.93 29.68
C HIS A 6 -69.78 35.05 30.59
N LYS A 7 -69.83 33.75 30.38
CA LYS A 7 -68.84 32.78 30.98
C LYS A 7 -67.60 32.75 30.14
N ASN A 8 -66.48 33.34 30.62
CA ASN A 8 -65.14 33.14 30.09
C ASN A 8 -64.65 31.74 30.44
N GLY A 9 -64.75 30.81 29.49
CA GLY A 9 -64.11 29.47 29.59
C GLY A 9 -62.63 29.58 29.36
N LYS A 10 -61.84 29.56 30.41
CA LYS A 10 -60.38 29.34 30.29
C LYS A 10 -60.17 27.97 29.67
N LYS A 11 -59.65 27.93 28.41
CA LYS A 11 -59.14 26.72 27.80
C LYS A 11 -57.94 26.16 28.65
N LYS A 12 -58.11 25.04 29.36
CA LYS A 12 -57.06 24.30 29.99
C LYS A 12 -56.08 23.89 28.89
N LYS A 13 -54.86 24.45 28.88
CA LYS A 13 -53.77 23.98 28.03
C LYS A 13 -53.49 22.51 28.38
N ASN A 14 -53.56 21.64 27.37
CA ASN A 14 -53.39 20.20 27.49
C ASN A 14 -51.89 19.91 27.65
N THR A 15 -51.35 20.03 28.88
CA THR A 15 -49.94 19.81 29.21
C THR A 15 -49.53 18.35 29.02
N LYS A 16 -50.47 17.41 29.18
CA LYS A 16 -50.20 15.97 28.96
C LYS A 16 -49.78 15.63 27.53
N ASN A 17 -50.36 16.28 26.51
CA ASN A 17 -49.97 16.01 25.11
C ASN A 17 -48.56 16.48 24.80
N ARG A 18 -48.00 17.44 25.51
CA ARG A 18 -46.66 17.94 25.31
C ARG A 18 -45.61 16.97 25.87
N GLU A 19 -45.83 16.33 27.00
CA GLU A 19 -44.97 15.32 27.60
C GLU A 19 -44.96 14.07 26.74
N PHE A 20 -46.09 13.59 26.25
CA PHE A 20 -46.15 12.47 25.31
C PHE A 20 -45.44 12.78 23.98
N ALA A 21 -45.60 13.99 23.45
CA ALA A 21 -44.96 14.44 22.22
C ALA A 21 -43.40 14.45 22.39
N VAL A 22 -42.90 14.96 23.52
CA VAL A 22 -41.45 14.95 23.81
C VAL A 22 -40.90 13.54 23.86
N VAL A 23 -41.57 12.62 24.57
CA VAL A 23 -41.16 11.21 24.65
C VAL A 23 -41.19 10.57 23.26
N THR A 24 -42.28 10.78 22.49
CA THR A 24 -42.40 10.22 21.12
C THR A 24 -41.32 10.73 20.20
N TYR A 25 -41.01 12.02 20.19
CA TYR A 25 -39.96 12.59 19.34
C TYR A 25 -38.56 12.17 19.82
N SER A 26 -38.34 11.96 21.12
CA SER A 26 -37.07 11.42 21.65
C SER A 26 -36.84 9.99 21.17
N PHE A 27 -37.86 9.12 21.24
CA PHE A 27 -37.77 7.76 20.70
C PHE A 27 -37.59 7.73 19.18
N LEU A 28 -38.30 8.61 18.45
CA LEU A 28 -38.15 8.73 17.00
C LEU A 28 -36.72 9.17 16.64
N GLY A 29 -36.17 10.16 17.34
CA GLY A 29 -34.80 10.63 17.17
C GLY A 29 -33.76 9.51 17.44
N LEU A 30 -33.97 8.77 18.55
CA LEU A 30 -33.11 7.65 18.90
C LEU A 30 -33.15 6.51 17.85
N PHE A 31 -34.34 6.24 17.30
CA PHE A 31 -34.54 5.27 16.24
C PHE A 31 -33.85 5.69 14.93
N LEU A 32 -33.96 6.98 14.56
CA LEU A 32 -33.26 7.51 13.40
C LEU A 32 -31.73 7.48 13.55
N CYS A 33 -31.22 7.78 14.75
CA CYS A 33 -29.78 7.63 15.06
C CYS A 33 -29.35 6.18 14.95
N LEU A 34 -30.14 5.24 15.44
CA LEU A 34 -29.84 3.81 15.35
C LEU A 34 -29.86 3.32 13.90
N MET A 35 -30.80 3.76 13.08
CA MET A 35 -30.84 3.47 11.66
C MET A 35 -29.62 4.06 10.92
N GLY A 36 -29.25 5.30 11.23
CA GLY A 36 -28.05 5.93 10.67
C GLY A 36 -26.77 5.20 11.05
N TYR A 37 -26.65 4.79 12.33
CA TYR A 37 -25.52 3.98 12.78
C TYR A 37 -25.50 2.60 12.11
N PHE A 38 -26.67 1.98 11.89
CA PHE A 38 -26.73 0.68 11.22
C PHE A 38 -26.27 0.75 9.77
N VAL A 39 -26.67 1.81 9.05
CA VAL A 39 -26.19 2.06 7.68
C VAL A 39 -24.67 2.32 7.67
N TYR A 40 -24.19 3.13 8.62
CA TYR A 40 -22.74 3.37 8.78
C TYR A 40 -21.98 2.05 9.05
N PHE A 41 -22.47 1.25 9.99
CA PHE A 41 -21.87 -0.05 10.33
C PHE A 41 -21.84 -0.98 9.11
N GLU A 42 -22.94 -1.06 8.35
CA GLU A 42 -23.03 -1.92 7.17
C GLU A 42 -22.09 -1.50 6.06
N GLN A 43 -21.88 -0.18 5.86
CA GLN A 43 -21.06 0.35 4.79
C GLN A 43 -19.55 0.44 5.15
N VAL A 44 -19.22 0.62 6.42
CA VAL A 44 -17.84 0.96 6.83
C VAL A 44 -17.19 -0.11 7.71
N GLU A 45 -17.94 -0.73 8.64
CA GLU A 45 -17.36 -1.63 9.65
C GLU A 45 -17.67 -3.11 9.40
N SER A 46 -18.69 -3.42 8.59
CA SER A 46 -19.18 -4.80 8.45
C SER A 46 -18.14 -5.75 7.89
N GLU A 47 -17.36 -5.34 6.92
CA GLU A 47 -16.31 -6.17 6.31
C GLU A 47 -15.22 -6.54 7.30
N GLN A 48 -14.71 -5.57 8.07
CA GLN A 48 -13.70 -5.83 9.10
C GLN A 48 -14.25 -6.76 10.20
N PHE A 49 -15.54 -6.61 10.54
CA PHE A 49 -16.17 -7.43 11.57
C PHE A 49 -16.45 -8.86 11.08
N ILE A 50 -16.82 -9.00 9.81
CA ILE A 50 -17.11 -10.30 9.17
C ILE A 50 -15.81 -11.09 8.96
N ASN A 51 -14.76 -10.43 8.46
CA ASN A 51 -13.46 -11.03 8.18
C ASN A 51 -12.56 -11.21 9.42
N ASN A 52 -13.02 -10.81 10.62
CA ASN A 52 -12.25 -10.94 11.84
C ASN A 52 -11.95 -12.43 12.14
N PRO A 53 -10.67 -12.83 12.31
CA PRO A 53 -10.26 -14.22 12.57
C PRO A 53 -10.91 -14.84 13.84
N TYR A 54 -11.33 -13.99 14.79
CA TYR A 54 -12.04 -14.44 16.01
C TYR A 54 -13.54 -14.66 15.82
N ASN A 55 -14.08 -14.48 14.61
CA ASN A 55 -15.49 -14.67 14.32
C ASN A 55 -15.83 -16.18 14.23
N LYS A 56 -16.31 -16.77 15.33
CA LYS A 56 -16.70 -18.19 15.41
C LYS A 56 -17.77 -18.62 14.41
N ARG A 57 -18.47 -17.69 13.74
CA ARG A 57 -19.42 -18.05 12.68
C ARG A 57 -18.72 -18.59 11.44
N GLN A 58 -17.46 -18.26 11.23
CA GLN A 58 -16.67 -18.80 10.11
C GLN A 58 -16.57 -20.33 10.17
N GLU A 59 -16.44 -20.93 11.36
CA GLU A 59 -16.47 -22.39 11.54
C GLU A 59 -17.80 -23.05 11.09
N LEU A 60 -18.90 -22.32 11.15
CA LEU A 60 -20.20 -22.83 10.67
C LEU A 60 -20.26 -22.85 9.14
N PHE A 61 -19.67 -21.84 8.49
CA PHE A 61 -19.63 -21.77 7.02
C PHE A 61 -18.73 -22.86 6.44
N THR A 62 -17.58 -23.16 7.03
CA THR A 62 -16.68 -24.23 6.57
C THR A 62 -17.31 -25.63 6.60
N ARG A 63 -18.37 -25.81 7.38
CA ARG A 63 -19.13 -27.09 7.43
C ARG A 63 -20.11 -27.25 6.27
N SER A 64 -20.57 -26.15 5.69
CA SER A 64 -21.61 -26.12 4.66
C SER A 64 -21.14 -25.66 3.28
N VAL A 65 -19.92 -25.09 3.23
CA VAL A 65 -19.36 -24.51 1.99
C VAL A 65 -17.96 -25.07 1.75
N VAL A 66 -17.66 -25.46 0.52
CA VAL A 66 -16.31 -25.73 0.03
C VAL A 66 -15.69 -24.38 -0.31
N ARG A 67 -14.54 -24.05 0.28
CA ARG A 67 -13.89 -22.76 0.09
C ARG A 67 -13.61 -22.49 -1.38
N GLY A 68 -14.03 -21.33 -1.90
CA GLY A 68 -13.90 -20.91 -3.28
C GLY A 68 -12.45 -20.69 -3.73
N SER A 69 -12.25 -20.50 -5.03
CA SER A 69 -10.93 -20.34 -5.64
C SER A 69 -10.48 -18.89 -5.70
N ILE A 70 -9.16 -18.69 -5.79
CA ILE A 70 -8.54 -17.39 -6.05
C ILE A 70 -7.80 -17.49 -7.38
N TYR A 71 -8.05 -16.52 -8.26
CA TYR A 71 -7.46 -16.44 -9.60
C TYR A 71 -6.67 -15.15 -9.77
N SER A 72 -5.62 -15.17 -10.58
CA SER A 72 -4.97 -13.97 -11.10
C SER A 72 -5.87 -13.24 -12.11
N ALA A 73 -5.49 -12.05 -12.53
CA ALA A 73 -6.22 -11.25 -13.52
C ALA A 73 -6.34 -11.98 -14.88
N ASP A 74 -5.32 -12.75 -15.24
CA ASP A 74 -5.21 -13.56 -16.44
C ASP A 74 -5.82 -14.98 -16.29
N GLY A 75 -6.49 -15.25 -15.16
CA GLY A 75 -7.29 -16.47 -14.94
C GLY A 75 -6.48 -17.68 -14.48
N VAL A 76 -5.22 -17.50 -14.08
CA VAL A 76 -4.42 -18.60 -13.51
C VAL A 76 -4.86 -18.86 -12.07
N THR A 77 -5.03 -20.14 -11.69
CA THR A 77 -5.42 -20.53 -10.34
C THR A 77 -4.28 -20.28 -9.35
N LEU A 78 -4.52 -19.40 -8.36
CA LEU A 78 -3.57 -19.08 -7.29
C LEU A 78 -3.84 -19.89 -6.03
N ALA A 79 -5.12 -20.15 -5.73
CA ALA A 79 -5.54 -21.03 -4.64
C ALA A 79 -6.85 -21.75 -5.00
N GLU A 80 -6.94 -23.03 -4.68
CA GLU A 80 -8.15 -23.85 -4.88
C GLU A 80 -8.32 -24.87 -3.76
N THR A 81 -9.56 -25.37 -3.58
CA THR A 81 -9.85 -26.47 -2.67
C THR A 81 -10.07 -27.74 -3.48
N VAL A 82 -9.25 -28.75 -3.25
CA VAL A 82 -9.38 -30.07 -3.87
C VAL A 82 -10.00 -31.04 -2.87
N THR A 83 -11.05 -31.75 -3.29
CA THR A 83 -11.72 -32.79 -2.51
C THR A 83 -11.30 -34.16 -3.02
N ASP A 84 -10.78 -35.01 -2.15
CA ASP A 84 -10.41 -36.39 -2.51
C ASP A 84 -11.64 -37.33 -2.62
N ALA A 85 -11.40 -38.59 -2.98
CA ALA A 85 -12.44 -39.58 -3.15
C ALA A 85 -13.15 -39.94 -1.82
N GLU A 86 -12.50 -39.70 -0.70
CA GLU A 86 -12.98 -39.92 0.66
C GLU A 86 -13.74 -38.68 1.21
N GLY A 87 -13.77 -37.57 0.47
CA GLY A 87 -14.45 -36.32 0.85
C GLY A 87 -13.61 -35.38 1.71
N ASN A 88 -12.30 -35.62 1.85
CA ASN A 88 -11.42 -34.71 2.56
C ASN A 88 -11.04 -33.53 1.68
N GLU A 89 -11.14 -32.31 2.22
CA GLU A 89 -10.80 -31.08 1.54
C GLU A 89 -9.35 -30.68 1.85
N THR A 90 -8.60 -30.33 0.82
CA THR A 90 -7.24 -29.83 0.93
C THR A 90 -7.12 -28.51 0.15
N ARG A 91 -6.67 -27.44 0.80
CA ARG A 91 -6.33 -26.19 0.13
C ARG A 91 -5.02 -26.33 -0.59
N LYS A 92 -4.98 -25.96 -1.87
CA LYS A 92 -3.81 -26.03 -2.74
C LYS A 92 -3.47 -24.65 -3.28
N TYR A 93 -2.18 -24.38 -3.34
CA TYR A 93 -1.61 -23.14 -3.89
C TYR A 93 -0.66 -23.51 -5.03
N PRO A 94 -1.17 -23.61 -6.29
CA PRO A 94 -0.38 -24.12 -7.41
C PRO A 94 0.88 -23.31 -7.73
N ALA A 95 0.84 -21.97 -7.48
CA ALA A 95 1.98 -21.08 -7.66
C ALA A 95 3.00 -21.13 -6.48
N GLY A 96 2.69 -21.84 -5.39
CA GLY A 96 3.57 -22.01 -4.24
C GLY A 96 4.09 -20.70 -3.66
N ARG A 97 5.41 -20.61 -3.52
CA ARG A 97 6.11 -19.49 -2.87
C ARG A 97 5.96 -18.14 -3.58
N ILE A 98 5.73 -18.14 -4.91
CA ILE A 98 5.70 -16.93 -5.75
C ILE A 98 4.66 -15.93 -5.28
N PHE A 99 3.50 -16.42 -4.80
CA PHE A 99 2.37 -15.62 -4.34
C PHE A 99 2.15 -15.71 -2.82
N ALA A 100 3.10 -16.31 -2.08
CA ALA A 100 2.89 -16.67 -0.67
C ALA A 100 2.37 -15.52 0.21
N HIS A 101 2.99 -14.34 0.13
CA HIS A 101 2.62 -13.22 1.00
C HIS A 101 1.37 -12.47 0.51
N VAL A 102 1.16 -12.37 -0.80
CA VAL A 102 0.01 -11.63 -1.34
C VAL A 102 -1.26 -12.48 -1.29
N VAL A 103 -1.22 -13.74 -1.68
CA VAL A 103 -2.35 -14.68 -1.57
C VAL A 103 -2.55 -15.13 -0.13
N GLY A 104 -1.46 -15.42 0.56
CA GLY A 104 -1.48 -15.87 1.94
C GLY A 104 -1.76 -17.36 2.11
N TYR A 105 -2.31 -17.70 3.25
CA TYR A 105 -2.68 -19.07 3.67
C TYR A 105 -3.99 -19.06 4.44
N SER A 106 -4.60 -20.27 4.59
CA SER A 106 -5.87 -20.48 5.31
C SER A 106 -5.76 -21.53 6.42
N THR A 107 -4.54 -21.85 6.88
CA THR A 107 -4.26 -22.83 7.95
C THR A 107 -3.52 -22.10 9.09
N HIS A 108 -3.83 -22.40 10.34
CA HIS A 108 -3.34 -21.66 11.53
C HIS A 108 -3.74 -20.17 11.52
N GLY A 109 -4.92 -19.85 11.02
CA GLY A 109 -5.40 -18.51 10.74
C GLY A 109 -5.47 -18.26 9.25
N THR A 110 -5.56 -16.99 8.88
CA THR A 110 -5.59 -16.54 7.47
C THR A 110 -4.70 -15.32 7.30
N SER A 111 -4.08 -15.18 6.13
CA SER A 111 -3.30 -14.00 5.77
C SER A 111 -3.55 -13.60 4.31
N GLY A 112 -3.08 -12.41 3.90
CA GLY A 112 -3.19 -11.96 2.51
C GLY A 112 -4.62 -11.94 1.98
N ILE A 113 -4.80 -12.27 0.71
CA ILE A 113 -6.11 -12.34 0.04
C ILE A 113 -7.01 -13.42 0.67
N GLU A 114 -6.44 -14.52 1.17
CA GLU A 114 -7.19 -15.53 1.93
C GLU A 114 -7.89 -14.95 3.17
N ALA A 115 -7.27 -13.95 3.82
CA ALA A 115 -7.87 -13.23 4.94
C ALA A 115 -8.88 -12.18 4.46
N MET A 116 -8.49 -11.34 3.49
CA MET A 116 -9.30 -10.24 2.97
C MET A 116 -10.62 -10.73 2.39
N ALA A 117 -10.57 -11.80 1.58
CA ALA A 117 -11.75 -12.39 0.93
C ALA A 117 -12.36 -13.57 1.68
N ASN A 118 -11.97 -13.80 2.94
CA ASN A 118 -12.35 -15.01 3.67
C ASN A 118 -13.87 -15.23 3.73
N PHE A 119 -14.64 -14.17 3.91
CA PHE A 119 -16.10 -14.25 3.92
C PHE A 119 -16.65 -14.66 2.56
N ASN A 120 -16.16 -14.07 1.48
CA ASN A 120 -16.62 -14.36 0.12
C ASN A 120 -16.27 -15.79 -0.28
N LEU A 121 -15.05 -16.21 0.01
CA LEU A 121 -14.60 -17.59 -0.25
C LEU A 121 -15.39 -18.65 0.54
N LEU A 122 -16.01 -18.31 1.66
CA LEU A 122 -16.86 -19.18 2.50
C LEU A 122 -18.36 -18.90 2.34
N ARG A 123 -18.75 -17.98 1.45
CA ARG A 123 -20.13 -17.68 1.10
C ARG A 123 -20.46 -18.36 -0.22
N SER A 124 -21.69 -18.79 -0.38
CA SER A 124 -22.19 -19.35 -1.62
C SER A 124 -23.36 -18.52 -2.12
N ASN A 125 -23.26 -17.97 -3.32
CA ASN A 125 -24.34 -17.20 -3.98
C ASN A 125 -25.11 -17.99 -5.07
N ILE A 126 -24.95 -19.33 -5.10
CA ILE A 126 -25.75 -20.19 -5.99
C ILE A 126 -27.26 -20.05 -5.72
N LEU A 127 -28.06 -20.45 -6.70
CA LEU A 127 -29.53 -20.38 -6.61
C LEU A 127 -30.06 -21.14 -5.39
N TYR A 128 -31.10 -20.59 -4.75
CA TYR A 128 -31.70 -21.16 -3.53
C TYR A 128 -32.17 -22.61 -3.72
N MET A 129 -32.63 -22.96 -4.94
CA MET A 129 -33.04 -24.34 -5.27
C MET A 129 -31.85 -25.31 -5.25
N GLU A 130 -30.69 -24.89 -5.70
CA GLU A 130 -29.46 -25.69 -5.71
C GLU A 130 -28.94 -25.92 -4.29
N LYS A 131 -28.95 -24.88 -3.45
CA LYS A 131 -28.65 -25.00 -2.01
C LYS A 131 -29.52 -26.06 -1.36
N ALA A 132 -30.83 -26.03 -1.62
CA ALA A 132 -31.76 -27.00 -1.04
C ALA A 132 -31.48 -28.44 -1.54
N VAL A 133 -31.05 -28.60 -2.78
CA VAL A 133 -30.67 -29.90 -3.35
C VAL A 133 -29.39 -30.43 -2.70
N SER A 134 -28.36 -29.57 -2.54
CA SER A 134 -27.11 -29.94 -1.88
C SER A 134 -27.33 -30.34 -0.42
N GLU A 135 -28.15 -29.57 0.31
CA GLU A 135 -28.53 -29.89 1.71
C GLU A 135 -29.24 -31.28 1.80
N ILE A 136 -30.16 -31.59 0.88
CA ILE A 136 -30.84 -32.91 0.85
C ILE A 136 -29.86 -34.05 0.58
N LYS A 137 -28.83 -33.81 -0.27
CA LYS A 137 -27.78 -34.78 -0.60
C LYS A 137 -26.72 -34.90 0.50
N GLY A 138 -26.64 -33.94 1.42
CA GLY A 138 -25.57 -33.84 2.41
C GLY A 138 -24.24 -33.37 1.78
N GLU A 139 -24.29 -32.70 0.65
CA GLU A 139 -23.14 -32.12 -0.07
C GLU A 139 -22.94 -30.67 0.41
N LYS A 140 -21.68 -30.20 0.45
CA LYS A 140 -21.38 -28.79 0.66
C LYS A 140 -21.66 -27.97 -0.59
N ASN A 141 -22.04 -26.71 -0.41
CA ASN A 141 -22.17 -25.76 -1.51
C ASN A 141 -20.79 -25.22 -1.94
N PRO A 142 -20.55 -24.91 -3.21
CA PRO A 142 -19.34 -24.22 -3.62
C PRO A 142 -19.35 -22.78 -3.08
N GLY A 143 -18.20 -22.33 -2.60
CA GLY A 143 -17.97 -20.94 -2.22
C GLY A 143 -17.74 -20.04 -3.45
N ASP A 144 -17.96 -18.75 -3.28
CA ASP A 144 -17.70 -17.77 -4.34
C ASP A 144 -16.20 -17.67 -4.61
N SER A 145 -15.83 -17.39 -5.84
CA SER A 145 -14.44 -17.28 -6.28
C SER A 145 -14.02 -15.82 -6.41
N VAL A 146 -12.73 -15.56 -6.19
CA VAL A 146 -12.12 -14.23 -6.26
C VAL A 146 -11.18 -14.16 -7.45
N THR A 147 -11.39 -13.19 -8.34
CA THR A 147 -10.40 -12.80 -9.34
C THR A 147 -9.64 -11.57 -8.82
N THR A 148 -8.32 -11.64 -8.85
CA THR A 148 -7.45 -10.56 -8.39
C THR A 148 -7.03 -9.65 -9.54
N THR A 149 -6.39 -8.52 -9.20
CA THR A 149 -5.71 -7.64 -10.16
C THR A 149 -4.29 -8.12 -10.50
N LEU A 150 -3.78 -9.13 -9.79
CA LEU A 150 -2.42 -9.65 -9.95
C LEU A 150 -2.23 -10.25 -11.34
N ASN A 151 -1.17 -9.83 -12.02
CA ASN A 151 -0.71 -10.46 -13.25
C ASN A 151 0.28 -11.57 -12.90
N TYR A 152 -0.01 -12.80 -13.36
CA TYR A 152 0.79 -13.98 -12.98
C TYR A 152 2.25 -13.86 -13.46
N ASP A 153 2.45 -13.48 -14.70
CA ASP A 153 3.77 -13.43 -15.31
C ASP A 153 4.61 -12.27 -14.74
N LEU A 154 3.97 -11.13 -14.49
CA LEU A 154 4.64 -9.99 -13.87
C LEU A 154 5.05 -10.28 -12.41
N GLN A 155 4.20 -10.98 -11.66
CA GLN A 155 4.53 -11.45 -10.31
C GLN A 155 5.71 -12.43 -10.35
N LEU A 156 5.69 -13.40 -11.27
CA LEU A 156 6.79 -14.36 -11.47
C LEU A 156 8.09 -13.61 -11.82
N GLN A 157 8.02 -12.66 -12.74
CA GLN A 157 9.18 -11.86 -13.13
C GLN A 157 9.73 -11.03 -11.97
N ALA A 158 8.87 -10.39 -11.18
CA ALA A 158 9.29 -9.65 -10.00
C ALA A 158 9.92 -10.56 -8.93
N TYR A 159 9.36 -11.76 -8.75
CA TYR A 159 9.87 -12.77 -7.84
C TYR A 159 11.27 -13.28 -8.28
N ASP A 160 11.44 -13.58 -9.56
CA ASP A 160 12.70 -14.05 -10.13
C ASP A 160 13.76 -12.93 -10.16
N ALA A 161 13.37 -11.69 -10.46
CA ALA A 161 14.24 -10.52 -10.47
C ALA A 161 14.81 -10.22 -9.07
N LEU A 162 14.02 -10.38 -8.00
CA LEU A 162 14.50 -10.25 -6.62
C LEU A 162 15.46 -11.39 -6.24
N GLY A 163 15.38 -12.53 -6.93
CA GLY A 163 16.33 -13.66 -6.77
C GLY A 163 16.37 -14.21 -5.35
N SER A 164 17.58 -14.34 -4.80
CA SER A 164 17.82 -14.84 -3.43
C SER A 164 17.99 -13.72 -2.39
N TYR A 165 17.75 -12.47 -2.78
CA TYR A 165 17.84 -11.35 -1.84
C TYR A 165 16.61 -11.28 -0.97
N ASP A 166 16.80 -10.88 0.28
CA ASP A 166 15.72 -10.45 1.15
C ASP A 166 15.26 -9.05 0.73
N GLY A 167 13.96 -8.81 0.77
CA GLY A 167 13.40 -7.52 0.34
C GLY A 167 11.98 -7.62 -0.16
N ALA A 168 11.54 -6.61 -0.89
CA ALA A 168 10.20 -6.55 -1.46
C ALA A 168 10.15 -5.81 -2.80
N VAL A 169 9.16 -6.18 -3.59
CA VAL A 169 8.76 -5.49 -4.82
C VAL A 169 7.26 -5.24 -4.78
N VAL A 170 6.86 -4.02 -5.13
CA VAL A 170 5.45 -3.66 -5.35
C VAL A 170 5.32 -3.04 -6.73
N VAL A 171 4.36 -3.52 -7.52
CA VAL A 171 4.04 -3.00 -8.85
C VAL A 171 2.57 -2.62 -8.87
N MET A 172 2.28 -1.39 -9.30
CA MET A 172 0.94 -0.83 -9.33
C MET A 172 0.67 -0.12 -10.65
N GLU A 173 -0.60 -0.06 -11.05
CA GLU A 173 -1.09 0.76 -12.15
C GLU A 173 -1.57 2.10 -11.60
N PRO A 174 -0.89 3.24 -11.90
CA PRO A 174 -1.17 4.54 -11.29
C PRO A 174 -2.59 5.06 -11.57
N GLU A 175 -3.11 4.91 -12.79
CA GLU A 175 -4.40 5.44 -13.21
C GLU A 175 -5.60 4.74 -12.57
N THR A 176 -5.43 3.50 -12.12
CA THR A 176 -6.53 2.69 -11.58
C THR A 176 -6.36 2.34 -10.11
N GLY A 177 -5.13 2.29 -9.60
CA GLY A 177 -4.81 1.79 -8.27
C GLY A 177 -4.70 0.26 -8.18
N ARG A 178 -4.75 -0.47 -9.30
CA ARG A 178 -4.60 -1.94 -9.35
C ARG A 178 -3.20 -2.34 -8.89
N ILE A 179 -3.13 -3.29 -7.96
CA ILE A 179 -1.87 -3.92 -7.57
C ILE A 179 -1.62 -5.08 -8.53
N LEU A 180 -0.58 -4.94 -9.37
CA LEU A 180 -0.27 -5.92 -10.42
C LEU A 180 0.67 -7.01 -9.93
N ALA A 181 1.60 -6.67 -8.99
CA ALA A 181 2.47 -7.63 -8.35
C ALA A 181 2.89 -7.15 -6.96
N MET A 182 3.06 -8.10 -6.04
CA MET A 182 3.56 -7.84 -4.68
C MET A 182 4.39 -9.03 -4.21
N VAL A 183 5.70 -8.84 -4.10
CA VAL A 183 6.67 -9.85 -3.69
C VAL A 183 7.28 -9.46 -2.35
N SER A 184 7.47 -10.45 -1.48
CA SER A 184 8.21 -10.32 -0.23
C SER A 184 9.11 -11.55 -0.04
N LYS A 185 10.37 -11.36 0.31
CA LYS A 185 11.34 -12.41 0.64
C LYS A 185 12.10 -12.04 1.91
N PRO A 186 12.51 -13.06 2.72
CA PRO A 186 12.30 -14.49 2.55
C PRO A 186 10.83 -14.86 2.61
N ASP A 187 10.48 -15.97 1.98
CA ASP A 187 9.12 -16.46 1.81
C ASP A 187 8.93 -17.86 2.41
N PHE A 188 7.71 -18.36 2.33
CA PHE A 188 7.29 -19.70 2.78
C PHE A 188 6.50 -20.41 1.67
N ASP A 189 6.35 -21.72 1.78
CA ASP A 189 5.41 -22.47 0.93
C ASP A 189 4.06 -22.59 1.65
N PRO A 190 2.98 -21.96 1.13
CA PRO A 190 1.67 -22.06 1.75
C PRO A 190 1.10 -23.49 1.75
N ASN A 191 1.62 -24.38 0.90
CA ASN A 191 1.21 -25.79 0.91
C ASN A 191 1.78 -26.59 2.07
N THR A 192 2.93 -26.19 2.66
CA THR A 192 3.60 -26.87 3.79
C THR A 192 3.57 -26.08 5.08
N ILE A 193 2.96 -24.90 5.09
CA ILE A 193 2.98 -24.00 6.25
C ILE A 193 2.47 -24.65 7.54
N ALA A 194 1.54 -25.62 7.44
CA ALA A 194 1.02 -26.31 8.60
C ALA A 194 2.09 -27.14 9.30
N ASP A 195 2.98 -27.76 8.54
CA ASP A 195 4.07 -28.59 9.04
C ASP A 195 5.22 -27.72 9.57
N ASP A 196 5.44 -26.55 8.97
CA ASP A 196 6.55 -25.64 9.29
C ASP A 196 6.18 -24.61 10.38
N TRP A 197 4.91 -24.51 10.76
CA TRP A 197 4.36 -23.47 11.62
C TRP A 197 5.13 -23.26 12.93
N ASP A 198 5.32 -24.34 13.69
CA ASP A 198 6.01 -24.29 14.98
C ASP A 198 7.45 -23.79 14.84
N THR A 199 8.09 -24.05 13.70
CA THR A 199 9.44 -23.54 13.38
C THR A 199 9.42 -22.04 13.13
N PHE A 200 8.38 -21.50 12.44
CA PHE A 200 8.29 -20.10 12.10
C PHE A 200 7.89 -19.21 13.27
N VAL A 201 7.09 -19.71 14.23
CA VAL A 201 6.54 -18.92 15.34
C VAL A 201 7.22 -19.18 16.69
N SER A 202 8.23 -20.05 16.76
CA SER A 202 8.94 -20.32 18.02
C SER A 202 9.70 -19.10 18.53
N ASP A 203 9.73 -18.88 19.84
CA ASP A 203 10.44 -17.77 20.48
C ASP A 203 11.95 -17.76 20.19
N ASP A 204 12.53 -18.90 19.86
CA ASP A 204 13.93 -19.07 19.48
C ASP A 204 14.17 -18.90 17.96
N SER A 205 13.12 -18.57 17.20
CA SER A 205 13.20 -18.40 15.74
C SER A 205 13.61 -16.98 15.37
N ASP A 206 14.75 -16.85 14.70
CA ASP A 206 15.11 -15.60 14.01
C ASP A 206 14.40 -15.46 12.65
N SER A 207 13.43 -16.34 12.37
CA SER A 207 12.73 -16.39 11.09
C SER A 207 11.79 -15.20 10.90
N SER A 208 11.93 -14.50 9.80
CA SER A 208 11.03 -13.43 9.37
C SER A 208 10.24 -13.78 8.11
N VAL A 209 10.12 -15.07 7.80
CA VAL A 209 9.48 -15.58 6.57
C VAL A 209 7.97 -15.27 6.50
N LEU A 210 7.30 -15.05 7.63
CA LEU A 210 5.88 -14.70 7.68
C LEU A 210 5.64 -13.18 7.53
N LEU A 211 6.67 -12.36 7.66
CA LEU A 211 6.56 -10.91 7.53
C LEU A 211 6.37 -10.52 6.06
N ASN A 212 5.23 -9.92 5.73
CA ASN A 212 5.09 -9.28 4.42
C ASN A 212 5.88 -7.96 4.39
N ARG A 213 7.10 -8.03 3.88
CA ARG A 213 8.00 -6.87 3.79
C ARG A 213 7.45 -5.74 2.94
N ALA A 214 6.60 -6.06 1.97
CA ALA A 214 6.01 -5.05 1.10
C ALA A 214 5.11 -4.08 1.87
N THR A 215 4.29 -4.59 2.79
CA THR A 215 3.29 -3.79 3.53
C THR A 215 3.65 -3.55 4.99
N GLN A 216 4.44 -4.44 5.62
CA GLN A 216 4.74 -4.39 7.05
C GLN A 216 6.21 -4.05 7.35
N GLY A 217 7.13 -4.28 6.41
CA GLY A 217 8.54 -3.96 6.57
C GLY A 217 8.74 -2.43 6.67
N LEU A 218 9.43 -1.99 7.72
CA LEU A 218 9.76 -0.58 7.97
C LEU A 218 11.25 -0.36 7.77
N TYR A 219 11.60 0.50 6.82
CA TYR A 219 12.98 0.73 6.41
C TYR A 219 13.29 2.22 6.34
N PRO A 220 14.52 2.65 6.68
CA PRO A 220 14.94 4.00 6.35
C PRO A 220 14.88 4.18 4.82
N PRO A 221 14.27 5.29 4.34
CA PRO A 221 14.07 5.52 2.90
C PRO A 221 15.35 5.85 2.15
N GLY A 222 16.38 6.31 2.85
CA GLY A 222 17.58 6.84 2.23
C GLY A 222 17.23 7.94 1.23
N SER A 223 18.01 8.05 0.17
CA SER A 223 17.84 9.13 -0.82
C SER A 223 16.50 9.14 -1.58
N THR A 224 15.62 8.15 -1.40
CA THR A 224 14.26 8.25 -1.94
C THR A 224 13.44 9.30 -1.18
N PHE A 225 13.79 9.59 0.07
CA PHE A 225 13.16 10.65 0.87
C PHE A 225 13.38 12.05 0.29
N LYS A 226 14.40 12.25 -0.55
CA LYS A 226 14.64 13.52 -1.23
C LYS A 226 13.47 13.96 -2.14
N ILE A 227 12.57 13.05 -2.50
CA ILE A 227 11.29 13.39 -3.14
C ILE A 227 10.50 14.38 -2.26
N PHE A 228 10.34 14.07 -0.97
CA PHE A 228 9.59 14.90 -0.03
C PHE A 228 10.35 16.18 0.33
N THR A 229 11.67 16.10 0.54
CA THR A 229 12.51 17.27 0.80
C THR A 229 12.51 18.25 -0.38
N THR A 230 12.50 17.75 -1.62
CA THR A 230 12.38 18.57 -2.83
C THR A 230 11.03 19.25 -2.89
N LEU A 231 9.97 18.49 -2.61
CA LEU A 231 8.59 18.98 -2.66
C LEU A 231 8.37 20.12 -1.65
N GLU A 232 8.83 19.95 -0.41
CA GLU A 232 8.74 21.01 0.59
C GLU A 232 9.52 22.26 0.16
N TYR A 233 10.75 22.08 -0.33
CA TYR A 233 11.54 23.21 -0.81
C TYR A 233 10.85 23.98 -1.93
N ILE A 234 10.19 23.30 -2.86
CA ILE A 234 9.41 23.91 -3.96
C ILE A 234 8.23 24.70 -3.40
N HIS A 235 7.55 24.17 -2.39
CA HIS A 235 6.40 24.85 -1.76
C HIS A 235 6.80 26.15 -1.06
N GLU A 236 7.92 26.13 -0.37
CA GLU A 236 8.40 27.32 0.38
C GLU A 236 9.06 28.38 -0.54
N ASN A 237 9.55 28.00 -1.72
CA ASN A 237 10.40 28.86 -2.55
C ASN A 237 9.87 28.97 -3.96
N ALA A 238 9.19 30.07 -4.27
CA ALA A 238 8.66 30.33 -5.63
C ALA A 238 9.76 30.45 -6.70
N ASP A 239 10.99 30.75 -6.30
CA ASP A 239 12.20 30.87 -7.11
C ASP A 239 13.13 29.65 -6.99
N TYR A 240 12.57 28.46 -6.64
CA TYR A 240 13.32 27.21 -6.49
C TYR A 240 14.20 26.85 -7.71
N ALA A 241 13.86 27.35 -8.89
CA ALA A 241 14.65 27.15 -10.10
C ALA A 241 16.01 27.87 -10.07
N ASP A 242 16.15 28.90 -9.22
CA ASP A 242 17.39 29.64 -9.01
C ASP A 242 18.28 28.99 -7.92
N TYR A 243 17.86 27.84 -7.38
CA TYR A 243 18.67 27.12 -6.40
C TYR A 243 20.06 26.78 -6.93
N HIS A 244 21.07 27.07 -6.12
CA HIS A 244 22.45 26.77 -6.47
C HIS A 244 23.24 26.26 -5.26
N PHE A 245 24.04 25.22 -5.45
CA PHE A 245 24.89 24.64 -4.42
C PHE A 245 26.23 24.17 -5.02
N ASP A 246 27.37 24.58 -4.41
CA ASP A 246 28.69 24.11 -4.78
C ASP A 246 29.11 22.92 -3.90
N CYS A 247 28.95 21.69 -4.40
CA CYS A 247 29.25 20.47 -3.68
C CYS A 247 30.75 20.12 -3.67
N SER A 248 31.34 20.19 -2.49
CA SER A 248 32.74 19.77 -2.24
C SER A 248 32.90 18.27 -1.90
N GLY A 249 31.78 17.52 -1.82
CA GLY A 249 31.75 16.12 -1.41
C GLY A 249 31.31 15.92 0.04
N GLU A 250 31.25 16.97 0.81
CA GLU A 250 30.80 16.99 2.21
C GLU A 250 30.15 18.33 2.58
N TYR A 251 29.31 18.30 3.63
CA TYR A 251 28.70 19.50 4.21
C TYR A 251 28.72 19.39 5.74
N THR A 252 29.27 20.40 6.41
CA THR A 252 29.49 20.40 7.85
C THR A 252 28.78 21.55 8.54
N VAL A 253 28.00 21.24 9.57
CA VAL A 253 27.42 22.23 10.50
C VAL A 253 27.73 21.81 11.94
N GLY A 254 28.35 22.70 12.69
CA GLY A 254 28.80 22.38 14.03
C GLY A 254 29.78 21.20 14.07
N THR A 255 29.38 20.11 14.70
CA THR A 255 30.19 18.87 14.80
C THR A 255 29.74 17.76 13.85
N LYS A 256 28.63 17.99 13.11
CA LYS A 256 28.08 17.00 12.18
C LYS A 256 28.55 17.27 10.75
N THR A 257 29.04 16.22 10.11
CA THR A 257 29.36 16.23 8.68
C THR A 257 28.54 15.21 7.96
N ILE A 258 27.89 15.61 6.87
CA ILE A 258 27.22 14.73 5.91
C ILE A 258 28.14 14.59 4.68
N HIS A 259 28.41 13.36 4.28
CA HIS A 259 29.22 13.05 3.12
C HIS A 259 28.36 12.61 1.94
N CYS A 260 28.72 13.04 0.74
CA CYS A 260 28.24 12.40 -0.48
C CYS A 260 28.80 10.99 -0.61
N HIS A 261 28.10 10.11 -1.32
CA HIS A 261 28.54 8.72 -1.52
C HIS A 261 29.97 8.69 -2.10
N ASN A 262 30.86 7.92 -1.47
CA ASN A 262 32.29 7.86 -1.79
C ASN A 262 33.00 9.24 -1.78
N ASN A 263 32.51 10.19 -1.02
CA ASN A 263 33.02 11.59 -0.96
C ASN A 263 33.08 12.27 -2.34
N LYS A 264 32.16 11.87 -3.26
CA LYS A 264 32.10 12.41 -4.62
C LYS A 264 31.80 13.90 -4.57
N ARG A 265 32.66 14.70 -5.25
CA ARG A 265 32.44 16.13 -5.45
C ARG A 265 31.61 16.32 -6.72
N HIS A 266 30.39 16.84 -6.57
CA HIS A 266 29.52 17.05 -7.72
C HIS A 266 29.78 18.42 -8.39
N GLY A 267 30.41 19.37 -7.67
CA GLY A 267 30.68 20.72 -8.18
C GLY A 267 29.45 21.60 -8.08
N SER A 268 29.25 22.44 -9.07
CA SER A 268 28.11 23.37 -9.12
C SER A 268 26.85 22.67 -9.59
N GLU A 269 25.82 22.67 -8.76
CA GLU A 269 24.55 21.99 -8.99
C GLU A 269 23.37 22.95 -8.77
N ASP A 270 22.37 22.85 -9.61
CA ASP A 270 21.01 23.34 -9.36
C ASP A 270 20.18 22.26 -8.60
N LEU A 271 18.89 22.53 -8.35
CA LEU A 271 18.03 21.62 -7.62
C LEU A 271 17.82 20.30 -8.38
N LYS A 272 17.62 20.36 -9.71
CA LYS A 272 17.43 19.19 -10.57
C LYS A 272 18.66 18.29 -10.63
N THR A 273 19.83 18.85 -10.81
CA THR A 273 21.10 18.11 -10.83
C THR A 273 21.46 17.55 -9.45
N SER A 274 21.19 18.30 -8.36
CA SER A 274 21.31 17.81 -6.99
C SER A 274 20.42 16.60 -6.72
N PHE A 275 19.17 16.61 -7.24
CA PHE A 275 18.24 15.48 -7.15
C PHE A 275 18.74 14.29 -7.97
N ALA A 276 19.14 14.50 -9.22
CA ALA A 276 19.58 13.46 -10.14
C ALA A 276 20.88 12.76 -9.68
N ASN A 277 21.85 13.55 -9.22
CA ASN A 277 23.11 13.05 -8.64
C ASN A 277 22.93 12.51 -7.22
N SER A 278 21.76 12.70 -6.62
CA SER A 278 21.48 12.32 -5.24
C SER A 278 22.47 12.95 -4.24
N CYS A 279 22.81 14.24 -4.42
CA CYS A 279 23.81 14.97 -3.63
C CYS A 279 23.41 15.11 -2.16
N ASN A 280 24.06 14.39 -1.26
CA ASN A 280 23.76 14.48 0.17
C ASN A 280 24.10 15.84 0.77
N SER A 281 25.22 16.42 0.33
CA SER A 281 25.68 17.73 0.83
C SER A 281 24.68 18.84 0.50
N SER A 282 24.15 18.85 -0.71
CA SER A 282 23.12 19.80 -1.18
C SER A 282 21.84 19.64 -0.35
N TYR A 283 21.33 18.41 -0.21
CA TYR A 283 20.09 18.13 0.53
C TYR A 283 20.20 18.36 2.03
N ALA A 284 21.36 18.09 2.64
CA ALA A 284 21.62 18.44 4.03
C ALA A 284 21.62 19.97 4.24
N SER A 285 22.17 20.74 3.30
CA SER A 285 22.11 22.20 3.34
C SER A 285 20.70 22.74 3.12
N LEU A 286 19.99 22.19 2.13
CA LEU A 286 18.63 22.56 1.79
C LEU A 286 17.67 22.29 2.97
N GLY A 287 17.77 21.12 3.60
CA GLY A 287 16.92 20.78 4.73
C GLY A 287 16.98 21.77 5.90
N LEU A 288 18.15 22.36 6.14
CA LEU A 288 18.30 23.39 7.17
C LEU A 288 17.60 24.72 6.86
N THR A 289 17.12 24.90 5.65
CA THR A 289 16.36 26.10 5.25
C THR A 289 14.86 25.92 5.33
N LEU A 290 14.38 24.68 5.49
CA LEU A 290 12.95 24.35 5.52
C LEU A 290 12.29 24.75 6.84
N ASP A 291 11.00 25.10 6.74
CA ASP A 291 10.11 25.23 7.89
C ASP A 291 9.67 23.82 8.32
N LEU A 292 10.09 23.40 9.51
CA LEU A 292 9.85 22.03 9.98
C LEU A 292 8.37 21.74 10.27
N GLU A 293 7.57 22.77 10.61
CA GLU A 293 6.13 22.61 10.82
C GLU A 293 5.42 22.36 9.48
N GLN A 294 5.77 23.11 8.43
CA GLN A 294 5.24 22.90 7.09
C GLN A 294 5.71 21.54 6.51
N PHE A 295 6.95 21.14 6.78
CA PHE A 295 7.47 19.85 6.34
C PHE A 295 6.75 18.67 7.02
N ASP A 296 6.38 18.79 8.31
CA ASP A 296 5.56 17.77 9.01
C ASP A 296 4.14 17.71 8.39
N ASP A 297 3.50 18.85 8.16
CA ASP A 297 2.20 18.94 7.49
C ASP A 297 2.22 18.31 6.09
N LEU A 298 3.29 18.55 5.31
CA LEU A 298 3.49 17.91 4.02
C LEU A 298 3.62 16.38 4.16
N CYS A 299 4.43 15.91 5.10
CA CYS A 299 4.62 14.48 5.32
C CYS A 299 3.31 13.80 5.74
N ASP A 300 2.49 14.44 6.57
CA ASP A 300 1.15 13.95 6.92
C ASP A 300 0.21 13.93 5.69
N GLN A 301 0.28 14.96 4.82
CA GLN A 301 -0.44 14.97 3.54
C GLN A 301 -0.03 13.79 2.66
N MET A 302 1.26 13.45 2.64
CA MET A 302 1.88 12.37 1.90
C MET A 302 1.76 10.99 2.60
N LEU A 303 0.83 10.86 3.55
CA LEU A 303 0.44 9.62 4.24
C LEU A 303 1.47 9.07 5.25
N PHE A 304 2.41 9.87 5.73
CA PHE A 304 3.18 9.49 6.91
C PHE A 304 2.29 9.51 8.16
N ASN A 305 2.71 8.81 9.20
CA ASN A 305 2.07 8.75 10.52
C ASN A 305 0.61 8.26 10.51
N THR A 306 0.06 7.87 9.37
CA THR A 306 -1.33 7.43 9.20
C THR A 306 -1.43 6.01 8.64
N ALA A 307 -2.63 5.41 8.72
CA ALA A 307 -2.89 4.12 8.07
C ALA A 307 -2.99 4.33 6.56
N LEU A 308 -2.33 3.47 5.79
CA LEU A 308 -2.42 3.48 4.34
C LEU A 308 -3.81 2.98 3.87
N PRO A 309 -4.30 3.46 2.71
CA PRO A 309 -5.62 3.10 2.19
C PRO A 309 -5.62 1.70 1.54
N THR A 310 -5.35 0.68 2.32
CA THR A 310 -5.26 -0.71 1.85
C THR A 310 -5.98 -1.64 2.81
N ASP A 311 -6.51 -2.74 2.27
CA ASP A 311 -7.12 -3.82 3.05
C ASP A 311 -6.07 -4.84 3.53
N PHE A 312 -4.83 -4.76 3.05
CA PHE A 312 -3.71 -5.51 3.61
C PHE A 312 -3.33 -5.00 5.00
N GLU A 313 -2.93 -5.91 5.86
CA GLU A 313 -2.24 -5.54 7.09
C GLU A 313 -0.96 -4.78 6.75
N SER A 314 -0.84 -3.54 7.22
CA SER A 314 0.25 -2.65 6.88
C SER A 314 0.76 -1.88 8.08
N SER A 315 2.08 -1.67 8.11
CA SER A 315 2.72 -0.76 9.07
C SER A 315 2.58 0.68 8.61
N LYS A 316 2.50 1.59 9.59
CA LYS A 316 2.51 3.03 9.30
C LYS A 316 3.94 3.48 9.07
N SER A 317 4.19 4.15 7.95
CA SER A 317 5.42 4.91 7.76
C SER A 317 5.48 6.07 8.75
N SER A 318 6.66 6.41 9.24
CA SER A 318 6.82 7.43 10.27
C SER A 318 7.73 8.56 9.82
N PHE A 319 7.28 9.78 10.01
CA PHE A 319 8.09 10.99 10.00
C PHE A 319 8.10 11.54 11.44
N VAL A 320 9.27 11.90 11.96
CA VAL A 320 9.46 12.22 13.38
C VAL A 320 10.28 13.48 13.63
N LEU A 321 10.54 14.28 12.59
CA LEU A 321 11.24 15.55 12.74
C LEU A 321 10.29 16.59 13.32
N GLU A 322 10.72 17.28 14.39
CA GLU A 322 9.91 18.24 15.12
C GLU A 322 10.60 19.62 15.19
N LEU A 323 9.78 20.66 15.39
CA LEU A 323 10.28 22.02 15.60
C LEU A 323 11.22 22.06 16.81
N GLY A 324 12.46 22.50 16.58
CA GLY A 324 13.50 22.59 17.60
C GLY A 324 14.45 21.40 17.68
N ASP A 325 14.29 20.44 16.78
CA ASP A 325 15.29 19.39 16.59
C ASP A 325 16.65 19.98 16.17
N SER A 326 17.71 19.22 16.44
CA SER A 326 19.07 19.66 16.14
C SER A 326 19.34 19.70 14.64
N ASP A 327 20.25 20.60 14.20
CA ASP A 327 20.73 20.66 12.82
C ASP A 327 21.18 19.27 12.30
N SER A 328 21.78 18.44 13.17
CA SER A 328 22.17 17.07 12.84
C SER A 328 20.97 16.19 12.46
N ALA A 329 19.87 16.26 13.21
CA ALA A 329 18.66 15.50 12.96
C ALA A 329 17.98 15.97 11.65
N VAL A 330 17.92 17.28 11.45
CA VAL A 330 17.38 17.87 10.21
C VAL A 330 18.19 17.42 8.99
N MET A 331 19.52 17.55 9.03
CA MET A 331 20.41 17.15 7.95
C MET A 331 20.28 15.65 7.60
N GLU A 332 20.22 14.78 8.62
CA GLU A 332 20.05 13.34 8.44
C GLU A 332 18.69 13.00 7.83
N THR A 333 17.61 13.56 8.37
CA THR A 333 16.24 13.32 7.89
C THR A 333 16.07 13.81 6.46
N SER A 334 16.61 14.98 6.11
CA SER A 334 16.48 15.54 4.74
C SER A 334 17.13 14.70 3.66
N ILE A 335 18.03 13.78 4.00
CA ILE A 335 18.62 12.81 3.09
C ILE A 335 18.02 11.40 3.27
N GLY A 336 16.98 11.25 4.10
CA GLY A 336 16.27 10.01 4.35
C GLY A 336 16.98 9.04 5.31
N GLN A 337 17.84 9.58 6.14
CA GLN A 337 18.49 8.86 7.25
C GLN A 337 17.81 9.23 8.58
N GLY A 338 18.34 8.81 9.70
CA GLY A 338 17.81 9.12 11.02
C GLY A 338 16.69 8.15 11.43
N LYS A 339 15.54 8.69 11.86
CA LYS A 339 14.45 7.92 12.46
C LYS A 339 13.24 7.71 11.54
N THR A 340 13.21 8.37 10.40
CA THR A 340 12.13 8.24 9.41
C THR A 340 12.15 6.83 8.80
N LEU A 341 11.00 6.17 8.80
CA LEU A 341 10.83 4.81 8.29
C LEU A 341 9.65 4.76 7.31
N VAL A 342 9.80 3.98 6.24
CA VAL A 342 8.77 3.79 5.21
C VAL A 342 8.56 2.32 4.89
N THR A 343 7.35 1.97 4.44
CA THR A 343 7.10 0.67 3.82
C THR A 343 7.30 0.75 2.30
N PRO A 344 7.71 -0.32 1.63
CA PRO A 344 7.77 -0.37 0.16
C PRO A 344 6.43 -0.05 -0.50
N PHE A 345 5.34 -0.50 0.10
CA PHE A 345 3.99 -0.22 -0.38
C PHE A 345 3.67 1.28 -0.34
N HIS A 346 4.02 1.98 0.76
CA HIS A 346 3.87 3.44 0.83
C HIS A 346 4.64 4.13 -0.30
N MET A 347 5.89 3.74 -0.54
CA MET A 347 6.71 4.34 -1.58
C MET A 347 6.17 4.04 -2.99
N ALA A 348 5.51 2.89 -3.20
CA ALA A 348 4.80 2.60 -4.45
C ALA A 348 3.57 3.52 -4.64
N LEU A 349 2.82 3.80 -3.56
CA LEU A 349 1.70 4.76 -3.60
C LEU A 349 2.18 6.17 -3.97
N ILE A 350 3.32 6.61 -3.43
CA ILE A 350 3.93 7.91 -3.77
C ILE A 350 4.34 7.95 -5.23
N ALA A 351 5.02 6.91 -5.74
CA ALA A 351 5.38 6.82 -7.15
C ALA A 351 4.16 6.83 -8.06
N SER A 352 3.09 6.10 -7.68
CA SER A 352 1.81 6.08 -8.38
C SER A 352 1.17 7.48 -8.44
N ALA A 353 1.11 8.19 -7.31
CA ALA A 353 0.54 9.53 -7.28
C ALA A 353 1.33 10.52 -8.16
N ILE A 354 2.67 10.44 -8.13
CA ILE A 354 3.52 11.29 -8.99
C ILE A 354 3.28 10.97 -10.47
N ALA A 355 3.21 9.69 -10.84
CA ALA A 355 2.95 9.25 -12.22
C ALA A 355 1.56 9.68 -12.72
N ASN A 356 0.57 9.76 -11.82
CA ASN A 356 -0.81 10.13 -12.10
C ASN A 356 -1.12 11.59 -11.71
N ASP A 357 -0.22 12.50 -12.08
CA ASP A 357 -0.38 13.97 -11.95
C ASP A 357 -0.78 14.43 -10.54
N GLY A 358 -0.35 13.73 -9.53
CA GLY A 358 -0.58 14.02 -8.11
C GLY A 358 -1.79 13.33 -7.48
N VAL A 359 -2.59 12.61 -8.27
CA VAL A 359 -3.79 11.91 -7.80
C VAL A 359 -3.45 10.48 -7.40
N LEU A 360 -3.64 10.15 -6.14
CA LEU A 360 -3.57 8.77 -5.65
C LEU A 360 -4.92 8.08 -5.83
N MET A 361 -4.95 7.03 -6.62
CA MET A 361 -6.09 6.12 -6.70
C MET A 361 -6.12 5.19 -5.49
N LYS A 362 -7.31 4.77 -5.05
CA LYS A 362 -7.43 3.78 -3.98
C LYS A 362 -6.81 2.46 -4.43
N PRO A 363 -5.76 1.96 -3.77
CA PRO A 363 -5.14 0.70 -4.16
C PRO A 363 -6.08 -0.47 -3.88
N TYR A 364 -6.13 -1.43 -4.80
CA TYR A 364 -6.92 -2.65 -4.62
C TYR A 364 -6.27 -3.85 -5.33
N VAL A 365 -6.56 -5.04 -4.80
CA VAL A 365 -6.03 -6.32 -5.30
C VAL A 365 -7.14 -7.30 -5.69
N ILE A 366 -8.37 -7.10 -5.23
CA ILE A 366 -9.53 -7.89 -5.62
C ILE A 366 -10.23 -7.13 -6.75
N ASP A 367 -10.31 -7.77 -7.94
CA ASP A 367 -10.98 -7.21 -9.11
C ASP A 367 -12.50 -7.52 -9.07
N ARG A 368 -12.84 -8.78 -8.86
CA ARG A 368 -14.25 -9.21 -8.81
C ARG A 368 -14.43 -10.50 -8.01
N ILE A 369 -15.67 -10.70 -7.59
CA ILE A 369 -16.15 -11.91 -6.95
C ILE A 369 -17.20 -12.53 -7.87
N THR A 370 -17.09 -13.83 -8.12
CA THR A 370 -18.03 -14.59 -8.94
C THR A 370 -18.60 -15.76 -8.16
N ASP A 371 -19.85 -16.12 -8.41
CA ASP A 371 -20.43 -17.36 -7.91
C ASP A 371 -19.89 -18.59 -8.66
N ALA A 372 -20.41 -19.77 -8.31
CA ALA A 372 -19.98 -21.03 -8.92
C ALA A 372 -20.37 -21.18 -10.40
N GLU A 373 -21.37 -20.46 -10.87
CA GLU A 373 -21.83 -20.40 -12.26
C GLU A 373 -21.01 -19.39 -13.07
N GLY A 374 -20.15 -18.59 -12.43
CA GLY A 374 -19.31 -17.56 -13.05
C GLY A 374 -20.01 -16.19 -13.19
N GLU A 375 -21.20 -16.04 -12.59
CA GLU A 375 -21.89 -14.76 -12.58
C GLU A 375 -21.22 -13.81 -11.58
N VAL A 376 -21.07 -12.53 -11.97
CA VAL A 376 -20.40 -11.52 -11.12
C VAL A 376 -21.33 -11.14 -9.97
N VAL A 377 -20.88 -11.41 -8.75
CA VAL A 377 -21.55 -11.04 -7.49
C VAL A 377 -21.17 -9.63 -7.07
N GLU A 378 -19.88 -9.29 -7.23
CA GLU A 378 -19.30 -8.01 -6.86
C GLU A 378 -18.18 -7.66 -7.83
N GLN A 379 -18.11 -6.39 -8.24
CA GLN A 379 -17.06 -5.83 -9.10
C GLN A 379 -16.45 -4.63 -8.42
N TYR A 380 -15.13 -4.59 -8.33
CA TYR A 380 -14.39 -3.45 -7.82
C TYR A 380 -14.03 -2.52 -8.98
N GLU A 381 -14.26 -1.24 -8.81
CA GLU A 381 -13.99 -0.22 -9.82
C GLU A 381 -12.91 0.75 -9.32
N PRO A 382 -12.06 1.26 -10.21
CA PRO A 382 -11.11 2.30 -9.87
C PRO A 382 -11.78 3.50 -9.19
N ALA A 383 -11.19 3.97 -8.11
CA ALA A 383 -11.69 5.14 -7.37
C ALA A 383 -10.53 6.01 -6.91
N GLU A 384 -10.70 7.32 -7.04
CA GLU A 384 -9.77 8.28 -6.45
C GLU A 384 -9.80 8.17 -4.92
N TYR A 385 -8.63 8.11 -4.30
CA TYR A 385 -8.50 8.17 -2.85
C TYR A 385 -8.28 9.60 -2.37
N LYS A 386 -7.23 10.27 -2.90
CA LYS A 386 -6.86 11.62 -2.48
C LYS A 386 -5.90 12.25 -3.49
N THR A 387 -6.03 13.54 -3.76
CA THR A 387 -4.98 14.33 -4.42
C THR A 387 -3.88 14.60 -3.38
N LEU A 388 -2.70 14.02 -3.58
CA LEU A 388 -1.53 14.19 -2.70
C LEU A 388 -0.69 15.41 -3.09
N LEU A 389 -0.61 15.71 -4.38
CA LEU A 389 0.22 16.75 -4.97
C LEU A 389 -0.62 17.59 -5.93
N SER A 390 -0.23 18.86 -6.14
CA SER A 390 -0.76 19.59 -7.29
C SER A 390 -0.19 19.02 -8.61
N GLU A 391 -0.90 19.17 -9.71
CA GLU A 391 -0.41 18.80 -11.06
C GLU A 391 0.94 19.47 -11.39
N SER A 392 1.12 20.74 -10.95
CA SER A 392 2.38 21.47 -11.15
C SER A 392 3.54 20.83 -10.38
N ASP A 393 3.33 20.42 -9.12
CA ASP A 393 4.36 19.78 -8.28
C ASP A 393 4.69 18.38 -8.80
N ALA A 394 3.67 17.63 -9.20
CA ALA A 394 3.85 16.34 -9.84
C ALA A 394 4.69 16.47 -11.11
N SER A 395 4.40 17.45 -11.97
CA SER A 395 5.17 17.71 -13.20
C SER A 395 6.64 18.01 -12.93
N VAL A 396 6.96 18.78 -11.89
CA VAL A 396 8.36 19.05 -11.50
C VAL A 396 9.05 17.78 -11.03
N LEU A 397 8.39 16.98 -10.18
CA LEU A 397 8.94 15.71 -9.72
C LEU A 397 9.10 14.71 -10.87
N GLN A 398 8.15 14.63 -11.80
CA GLN A 398 8.23 13.81 -13.01
C GLN A 398 9.47 14.20 -13.84
N GLU A 399 9.70 15.49 -14.08
CA GLU A 399 10.88 15.98 -14.79
C GLU A 399 12.18 15.58 -14.06
N TYR A 400 12.25 15.79 -12.75
CA TYR A 400 13.44 15.48 -11.96
C TYR A 400 13.71 13.97 -11.87
N MET A 401 12.67 13.15 -11.68
CA MET A 401 12.76 11.70 -11.64
C MET A 401 13.17 11.12 -13.00
N ARG A 402 12.70 11.70 -14.11
CA ARG A 402 13.16 11.36 -15.45
C ARG A 402 14.65 11.69 -15.62
N TYR A 403 15.09 12.85 -15.16
CA TYR A 403 16.48 13.26 -15.25
C TYR A 403 17.43 12.37 -14.43
N VAL A 404 16.96 11.72 -13.36
CA VAL A 404 17.70 10.65 -12.65
C VAL A 404 18.04 9.47 -13.57
N VAL A 405 17.14 9.13 -14.49
CA VAL A 405 17.33 8.07 -15.48
C VAL A 405 18.19 8.58 -16.66
N GLU A 406 17.96 9.81 -17.11
CA GLU A 406 18.70 10.37 -18.25
C GLU A 406 20.18 10.60 -17.92
N GLU A 407 20.49 11.25 -16.79
CA GLU A 407 21.84 11.73 -16.49
C GLU A 407 22.30 11.41 -15.05
N GLY A 408 21.42 10.84 -14.22
CA GLY A 408 21.67 10.62 -12.80
C GLY A 408 22.08 9.19 -12.43
N THR A 409 21.58 8.78 -11.27
CA THR A 409 21.95 7.50 -10.61
C THR A 409 21.23 6.27 -11.16
N ALA A 410 20.22 6.42 -12.04
CA ALA A 410 19.43 5.31 -12.59
C ALA A 410 19.58 5.12 -14.10
N THR A 411 20.71 5.51 -14.70
CA THR A 411 20.94 5.45 -16.16
C THR A 411 20.83 4.05 -16.76
N LYS A 412 20.91 2.98 -15.95
CA LYS A 412 20.65 1.60 -16.38
C LYS A 412 19.21 1.33 -16.81
N LEU A 413 18.25 2.22 -16.42
CA LEU A 413 16.83 2.13 -16.80
C LEU A 413 16.53 2.66 -18.20
N LYS A 414 17.48 3.32 -18.88
CA LYS A 414 17.27 3.79 -20.26
C LYS A 414 16.79 2.65 -21.15
N SER A 415 15.74 2.90 -21.93
CA SER A 415 15.11 1.97 -22.84
C SER A 415 14.60 2.71 -24.08
N ASP A 416 14.50 1.99 -25.21
CA ASP A 416 13.86 2.47 -26.43
C ASP A 416 12.33 2.14 -26.45
N SER A 417 11.87 1.29 -25.53
CA SER A 417 10.49 0.80 -25.49
C SER A 417 9.60 1.55 -24.49
N TYR A 418 10.19 2.26 -23.53
CA TYR A 418 9.47 3.04 -22.51
C TYR A 418 10.36 4.16 -21.96
N GLU A 419 9.73 5.18 -21.42
CA GLU A 419 10.38 6.24 -20.64
C GLU A 419 10.25 5.93 -19.15
N ALA A 420 11.38 5.69 -18.47
CA ALA A 420 11.39 5.48 -17.03
C ALA A 420 11.76 6.76 -16.28
N ALA A 421 11.16 6.91 -15.10
CA ALA A 421 11.44 7.96 -14.15
C ALA A 421 11.52 7.38 -12.73
N GLY A 422 12.40 7.90 -11.87
CA GLY A 422 12.50 7.37 -10.53
C GLY A 422 13.60 7.97 -9.69
N LYS A 423 13.71 7.47 -8.46
CA LYS A 423 14.74 7.86 -7.49
C LYS A 423 15.37 6.63 -6.88
N THR A 424 16.69 6.58 -6.90
CA THR A 424 17.47 5.56 -6.19
C THR A 424 17.69 5.96 -4.73
N GLY A 425 17.80 4.99 -3.87
CA GLY A 425 18.17 5.15 -2.48
C GLY A 425 19.22 4.14 -2.05
N SER A 426 20.04 4.54 -1.10
CA SER A 426 20.94 3.67 -0.34
C SER A 426 20.79 4.10 1.11
N ALA A 427 20.25 3.23 1.94
CA ALA A 427 19.89 3.54 3.31
C ALA A 427 20.74 2.75 4.30
N GLU A 428 21.52 3.44 5.10
CA GLU A 428 22.26 2.85 6.22
C GLU A 428 21.27 2.53 7.34
N PHE A 429 21.33 1.31 7.90
CA PHE A 429 20.45 0.89 8.99
C PHE A 429 21.20 0.61 10.29
N SER A 430 22.52 0.63 10.26
CA SER A 430 23.36 0.42 11.43
C SER A 430 24.66 1.25 11.35
N SER A 431 24.97 1.96 12.42
CA SER A 431 26.24 2.68 12.56
C SER A 431 27.48 1.77 12.70
N SER A 432 27.26 0.45 12.78
CA SER A 432 28.31 -0.55 13.02
C SER A 432 28.63 -1.43 11.80
N SER A 433 27.92 -1.28 10.68
CA SER A 433 28.17 -2.03 9.45
C SER A 433 28.09 -1.12 8.21
N ASP A 434 28.90 -1.42 7.20
CA ASP A 434 28.84 -0.76 5.89
C ASP A 434 27.65 -1.27 5.03
N ALA A 435 26.76 -2.11 5.62
CA ALA A 435 25.62 -2.68 4.94
C ALA A 435 24.52 -1.63 4.79
N THR A 436 24.01 -1.51 3.59
CA THR A 436 22.93 -0.59 3.24
C THR A 436 21.78 -1.33 2.58
N HIS A 437 20.55 -0.83 2.77
CA HIS A 437 19.41 -1.24 1.97
C HIS A 437 19.43 -0.50 0.63
N SER A 438 19.17 -1.23 -0.43
CA SER A 438 19.11 -0.71 -1.79
C SER A 438 17.67 -0.41 -2.18
N TRP A 439 17.39 0.84 -2.61
CA TRP A 439 16.07 1.28 -3.00
C TRP A 439 16.00 1.75 -4.44
N PHE A 440 14.87 1.47 -5.07
CA PHE A 440 14.38 2.18 -6.25
C PHE A 440 12.88 2.45 -6.09
N VAL A 441 12.46 3.67 -6.39
CA VAL A 441 11.07 4.11 -6.39
C VAL A 441 10.85 4.92 -7.65
N GLY A 442 9.89 4.52 -8.48
CA GLY A 442 9.66 5.19 -9.75
C GLY A 442 8.56 4.55 -10.56
N TYR A 443 8.47 4.93 -11.80
CA TYR A 443 7.45 4.47 -12.74
C TYR A 443 8.01 4.46 -14.16
N ALA A 444 7.25 3.86 -15.09
CA ALA A 444 7.55 3.92 -16.51
C ALA A 444 6.28 4.10 -17.32
N HIS A 445 6.43 4.72 -18.50
CA HIS A 445 5.41 5.10 -19.46
C HIS A 445 5.82 4.69 -20.86
N SER A 446 4.93 4.09 -21.68
CA SER A 446 5.20 3.76 -23.07
C SER A 446 4.31 4.51 -24.07
N GLY A 447 3.16 5.00 -23.62
CA GLY A 447 2.12 5.61 -24.47
C GLY A 447 1.25 4.59 -25.23
N GLU A 448 1.56 3.29 -25.15
CA GLU A 448 0.82 2.19 -25.76
C GLU A 448 0.14 1.33 -24.69
N GLU A 449 0.87 0.97 -23.63
CA GLU A 449 0.38 0.21 -22.48
C GLU A 449 0.16 1.15 -21.29
N PRO A 450 -0.68 0.77 -20.31
CA PRO A 450 -0.84 1.54 -19.07
C PRO A 450 0.49 1.76 -18.35
N ASP A 451 0.60 2.89 -17.65
CA ASP A 451 1.77 3.16 -16.81
C ASP A 451 1.87 2.17 -15.66
N ILE A 452 3.08 1.86 -15.23
CA ILE A 452 3.30 1.11 -13.99
C ILE A 452 4.27 1.84 -13.07
N ALA A 453 3.91 1.92 -11.78
CA ALA A 453 4.76 2.37 -10.70
C ALA A 453 5.37 1.18 -9.95
N VAL A 454 6.65 1.30 -9.60
CA VAL A 454 7.43 0.23 -8.97
C VAL A 454 8.18 0.77 -7.76
N ALA A 455 8.07 0.06 -6.63
CA ALA A 455 8.96 0.22 -5.50
C ALA A 455 9.71 -1.08 -5.24
N VAL A 456 11.03 -0.99 -5.16
CA VAL A 456 11.94 -2.11 -4.88
C VAL A 456 12.78 -1.77 -3.67
N ILE A 457 12.85 -2.70 -2.72
CA ILE A 457 13.83 -2.72 -1.66
C ILE A 457 14.60 -4.04 -1.68
N VAL A 458 15.91 -3.95 -1.53
CA VAL A 458 16.79 -5.12 -1.32
C VAL A 458 17.57 -4.90 -0.04
N GLU A 459 17.37 -5.79 0.93
CA GLU A 459 18.01 -5.69 2.23
C GLU A 459 19.50 -6.01 2.13
N ASN A 460 20.32 -5.29 2.91
CA ASN A 460 21.75 -5.59 3.13
C ASN A 460 22.58 -5.82 1.84
N SER A 461 22.24 -5.13 0.76
CA SER A 461 22.80 -5.42 -0.56
C SER A 461 23.79 -4.38 -1.08
N GLY A 462 23.63 -3.10 -0.69
CA GLY A 462 24.50 -2.03 -1.18
C GLY A 462 23.71 -0.87 -1.82
N VAL A 463 24.23 -0.31 -2.91
CA VAL A 463 23.67 0.91 -3.51
C VAL A 463 22.50 0.63 -4.45
N GLY A 464 21.49 1.52 -4.45
CA GLY A 464 20.27 1.40 -5.25
C GLY A 464 20.51 1.20 -6.75
N SER A 465 21.50 1.88 -7.32
CA SER A 465 21.87 1.77 -8.74
C SER A 465 22.42 0.41 -9.17
N GLU A 466 22.85 -0.42 -8.21
CA GLU A 466 23.48 -1.71 -8.50
C GLU A 466 22.55 -2.90 -8.26
N TYR A 467 21.60 -2.78 -7.33
CA TYR A 467 20.72 -3.88 -6.94
C TYR A 467 19.25 -3.58 -7.27
N ALA A 468 18.65 -2.52 -6.72
CA ALA A 468 17.23 -2.23 -6.92
C ALA A 468 16.90 -1.76 -8.35
N VAL A 469 17.76 -0.94 -8.98
CA VAL A 469 17.58 -0.48 -10.37
C VAL A 469 17.55 -1.63 -11.38
N PRO A 470 18.48 -2.60 -11.37
CA PRO A 470 18.40 -3.75 -12.27
C PRO A 470 17.15 -4.61 -12.11
N ILE A 471 16.61 -4.72 -10.87
CA ILE A 471 15.35 -5.42 -10.60
C ILE A 471 14.19 -4.64 -11.23
N ALA A 472 14.10 -3.34 -10.97
CA ALA A 472 13.08 -2.49 -11.60
C ALA A 472 13.14 -2.54 -13.13
N LYS A 473 14.36 -2.56 -13.71
CA LYS A 473 14.53 -2.70 -15.16
C LYS A 473 13.95 -4.00 -15.70
N GLN A 474 14.22 -5.14 -15.05
CA GLN A 474 13.66 -6.41 -15.48
C GLN A 474 12.13 -6.42 -15.44
N ILE A 475 11.53 -5.73 -14.47
CA ILE A 475 10.07 -5.61 -14.34
C ILE A 475 9.51 -4.74 -15.46
N PHE A 476 10.11 -3.55 -15.74
CA PHE A 476 9.69 -2.69 -16.83
C PHE A 476 9.89 -3.35 -18.20
N ASP A 477 11.06 -3.97 -18.42
CA ASP A 477 11.32 -4.73 -19.66
C ASP A 477 10.28 -5.83 -19.86
N ALA A 478 9.96 -6.62 -18.82
CA ALA A 478 8.95 -7.66 -18.90
C ALA A 478 7.56 -7.09 -19.25
N TYR A 479 7.16 -6.00 -18.62
CA TYR A 479 5.82 -5.43 -18.82
C TYR A 479 5.65 -4.79 -20.21
N TYR A 480 6.66 -4.05 -20.71
CA TYR A 480 6.53 -3.29 -21.94
C TYR A 480 7.09 -3.99 -23.19
N THR A 481 7.79 -5.12 -23.05
CA THR A 481 8.40 -5.83 -24.18
C THR A 481 7.86 -7.25 -24.38
N TRP A 482 6.93 -7.71 -23.55
CA TRP A 482 6.25 -8.97 -23.82
C TRP A 482 5.46 -8.86 -25.11
N GLU A 483 5.84 -9.67 -26.10
CA GLU A 483 4.99 -9.89 -27.29
C GLU A 483 3.74 -10.64 -26.81
N ASN A 484 2.57 -9.99 -26.93
CA ASN A 484 1.25 -10.60 -26.69
C ASN A 484 0.97 -11.74 -27.68
#